data_7e38e909a3f28f2d94299f73da9c6e2d
#
_entry.id   7e38e909a3f28f2d94299f73da9c6e2d
#
_cell.length_a   1.000
_cell.length_b   1.000
_cell.length_c   1.000
_cell.angle_alpha   90.00
_cell.angle_beta   90.00
_cell.angle_gamma   90.00
#
_symmetry.space_group_name_H-M   'P 1'
#
loop_
_entity.id
_entity.type
_entity.pdbx_description
1 polymer ?
#
loop_
_entity_poly.entity_id
_entity_poly.type
_entity_poly.pdbx_seq_one_letter_code
_entity_poly.pdbx_strand_id
1 'polypeptide(L)'
;MTDKTSVMSNESAIFENKDFRLGNNNPSCDFKLLKTTASSKLWRMSRDGKYFLVKTTQDNSEHQLKMLRREYELSIGCDNPHIVHVFTYEYGIHEGDGIVMEYIEGRTLREYLSEKPSLASRQRIFAELLSAVNYLHKRGVIHNDLKPENILITRADDTLKIIDFGLADKDAFYVWKTLGCTLEYASPELRNQSKDIDARSDIYSIGMIMREIFDGRYSHIIKRCCKENSNQRYSDVAELQKSWQGRDRVWKWLATFCVLIAIALPTFLSADLKMEEERKIRQREQLIESVKTEVAQMFEAALDSVNKIENITAKYQYISDFTNEYIEYNSQKLTEIQDTELRNIITLEMTMVSNEYWSRLNEYWSGF
;
A
#
# COMPACT_ATOMS: atom_id res chain seq x y z
N MET A 1 32.08 28.80 58.92
CA MET A 1 32.25 30.14 58.26
C MET A 1 31.97 29.97 56.80
N THR A 2 31.08 30.79 56.25
CA THR A 2 30.63 31.01 54.84
C THR A 2 29.73 29.88 54.32
N ASP A 3 28.51 30.01 54.46
CA ASP A 3 27.42 30.65 53.68
C ASP A 3 27.16 29.92 52.36
N LYS A 4 26.13 29.05 52.37
CA LYS A 4 25.47 28.47 51.19
C LYS A 4 23.97 28.59 51.38
N THR A 5 23.47 29.79 51.32
CA THR A 5 22.06 30.13 51.18
C THR A 5 21.96 31.17 50.05
N SER A 6 21.42 30.81 48.92
CA SER A 6 20.68 31.62 47.95
C SER A 6 20.92 31.13 46.52
N VAL A 7 20.26 30.07 46.09
CA VAL A 7 19.84 29.85 44.69
C VAL A 7 18.61 28.95 44.73
N MET A 8 17.51 29.46 45.22
CA MET A 8 16.16 28.86 45.01
C MET A 8 15.12 29.99 45.13
N SER A 9 15.04 30.82 44.14
CA SER A 9 13.90 31.74 43.92
C SER A 9 14.08 32.45 42.58
N ASN A 10 13.76 31.82 41.47
CA ASN A 10 13.49 32.53 40.18
C ASN A 10 12.84 31.64 39.10
N GLU A 11 12.05 30.62 39.45
CA GLU A 11 11.27 29.86 38.46
C GLU A 11 9.74 30.06 38.59
N SER A 12 9.26 30.88 39.50
CA SER A 12 7.83 31.18 39.67
C SER A 12 7.35 32.51 39.07
N ALA A 13 8.16 33.18 38.28
CA ALA A 13 7.87 34.54 37.78
C ALA A 13 7.65 34.66 36.27
N ILE A 14 7.38 33.57 35.55
CA ILE A 14 7.19 33.61 34.07
C ILE A 14 5.71 33.40 33.63
N PHE A 15 4.80 33.17 34.55
CA PHE A 15 3.36 33.10 34.25
C PHE A 15 2.52 34.17 34.99
N GLU A 16 3.00 35.40 35.04
CA GLU A 16 2.10 36.55 35.16
C GLU A 16 1.55 36.82 33.76
N ASN A 17 0.47 36.09 33.41
CA ASN A 17 -0.40 36.38 32.30
C ASN A 17 -0.88 37.83 32.46
N LYS A 18 -0.36 38.76 31.65
CA LYS A 18 -1.00 40.05 31.45
C LYS A 18 -2.41 39.75 30.96
N ASP A 19 -3.39 39.91 31.84
CA ASP A 19 -4.81 39.97 31.51
C ASP A 19 -4.96 40.96 30.36
N PHE A 20 -5.09 40.44 29.15
CA PHE A 20 -5.45 41.21 27.99
C PHE A 20 -6.95 41.50 28.11
N ARG A 21 -7.34 42.35 29.07
CA ARG A 21 -8.67 42.92 29.12
C ARG A 21 -8.77 43.89 27.95
N LEU A 22 -9.34 43.40 26.85
CA LEU A 22 -9.82 44.27 25.79
C LEU A 22 -10.86 45.20 26.44
N GLY A 23 -10.51 46.47 26.53
CA GLY A 23 -11.39 47.49 27.08
C GLY A 23 -12.76 47.46 26.42
N ASN A 24 -13.78 47.96 27.13
CA ASN A 24 -15.21 48.02 26.79
C ASN A 24 -15.58 48.79 25.49
N ASN A 25 -14.74 48.82 24.47
CA ASN A 25 -15.05 49.25 23.12
C ASN A 25 -15.09 48.00 22.22
N ASN A 26 -16.08 47.12 22.45
CA ASN A 26 -16.30 45.92 21.62
C ASN A 26 -16.68 46.33 20.20
N PRO A 27 -15.86 46.04 19.16
CA PRO A 27 -16.41 45.99 17.82
C PRO A 27 -17.59 44.98 17.86
N SER A 28 -18.68 45.32 17.21
CA SER A 28 -19.94 44.55 17.26
C SER A 28 -19.65 43.07 16.91
N CYS A 29 -19.45 42.23 17.95
CA CYS A 29 -19.37 40.79 17.79
C CYS A 29 -20.79 40.24 17.59
N ASP A 30 -21.04 39.63 16.47
CA ASP A 30 -22.30 38.95 16.21
C ASP A 30 -22.19 37.45 16.60
N PHE A 31 -23.10 36.97 17.42
CA PHE A 31 -23.13 35.59 17.90
C PHE A 31 -24.34 34.85 17.34
N LYS A 32 -24.09 33.71 16.72
CA LYS A 32 -25.13 32.79 16.25
C LYS A 32 -24.98 31.44 16.95
N LEU A 33 -26.00 31.05 17.70
CA LEU A 33 -26.05 29.72 18.33
C LEU A 33 -26.05 28.64 17.26
N LEU A 34 -25.11 27.68 17.34
CA LEU A 34 -24.99 26.56 16.41
C LEU A 34 -25.55 25.27 17.04
N LYS A 35 -25.21 25.01 18.31
CA LYS A 35 -25.58 23.78 19.01
C LYS A 35 -25.68 24.01 20.52
N THR A 36 -26.63 23.32 21.14
CA THR A 36 -26.75 23.19 22.60
C THR A 36 -26.61 21.73 22.96
N THR A 37 -25.81 21.45 23.98
CA THR A 37 -25.65 20.14 24.60
C THR A 37 -26.06 20.23 26.08
N ALA A 38 -26.04 19.11 26.80
CA ALA A 38 -26.33 19.10 28.24
C ALA A 38 -25.33 19.93 29.08
N SER A 39 -24.09 20.12 28.61
CA SER A 39 -23.02 20.80 29.38
C SER A 39 -22.51 22.08 28.74
N SER A 40 -22.78 22.29 27.43
CA SER A 40 -22.18 23.40 26.69
C SER A 40 -23.10 23.96 25.61
N LYS A 41 -22.81 25.21 25.21
CA LYS A 41 -23.36 25.85 24.03
C LYS A 41 -22.21 26.18 23.08
N LEU A 42 -22.42 25.97 21.78
CA LEU A 42 -21.48 26.31 20.71
C LEU A 42 -22.06 27.48 19.91
N TRP A 43 -21.25 28.54 19.76
CA TRP A 43 -21.61 29.74 19.08
C TRP A 43 -20.65 30.01 17.92
N ARG A 44 -21.17 30.44 16.78
CA ARG A 44 -20.35 31.11 15.77
C ARG A 44 -20.29 32.58 16.09
N MET A 45 -19.10 33.08 16.39
CA MET A 45 -18.82 34.49 16.60
C MET A 45 -18.23 35.10 15.33
N SER A 46 -18.73 36.25 14.91
CA SER A 46 -18.10 37.10 13.90
C SER A 46 -17.35 38.24 14.59
N ARG A 47 -16.05 38.38 14.35
CA ARG A 47 -15.20 39.47 14.88
C ARG A 47 -14.23 39.88 13.77
N ASP A 48 -14.20 41.17 13.42
CA ASP A 48 -13.32 41.74 12.40
C ASP A 48 -13.37 41.01 11.03
N GLY A 49 -14.56 40.64 10.60
CA GLY A 49 -14.78 39.93 9.34
C GLY A 49 -14.35 38.46 9.31
N LYS A 50 -13.91 37.91 10.46
CA LYS A 50 -13.55 36.51 10.62
C LYS A 50 -14.57 35.76 11.49
N TYR A 51 -14.70 34.45 11.25
CA TYR A 51 -15.52 33.58 12.07
C TYR A 51 -14.66 32.79 13.06
N PHE A 52 -15.20 32.69 14.28
CA PHE A 52 -14.64 31.91 15.38
C PHE A 52 -15.72 30.99 15.94
N LEU A 53 -15.32 29.86 16.50
CA LEU A 53 -16.19 29.03 17.32
C LEU A 53 -15.96 29.40 18.78
N VAL A 54 -17.04 29.65 19.53
CA VAL A 54 -16.99 29.92 20.96
C VAL A 54 -17.77 28.83 21.68
N LYS A 55 -17.11 28.13 22.61
CA LYS A 55 -17.74 27.13 23.48
C LYS A 55 -17.93 27.75 24.87
N THR A 56 -19.19 27.83 25.30
CA THR A 56 -19.55 28.29 26.64
C THR A 56 -20.22 27.17 27.44
N THR A 57 -20.33 27.31 28.72
CA THR A 57 -21.06 26.38 29.57
C THR A 57 -22.59 26.52 29.41
N GLN A 58 -23.37 25.51 29.83
CA GLN A 58 -24.83 25.56 29.74
C GLN A 58 -25.44 26.45 30.81
N ASP A 59 -24.92 26.39 32.04
CA ASP A 59 -25.54 27.03 33.24
C ASP A 59 -24.57 27.86 34.08
N ASN A 60 -23.31 28.02 33.64
CA ASN A 60 -22.27 28.74 34.37
C ASN A 60 -22.04 28.27 35.83
N SER A 61 -22.39 27.03 36.15
CA SER A 61 -22.07 26.47 37.47
C SER A 61 -20.55 26.38 37.67
N GLU A 62 -20.08 26.49 38.89
CA GLU A 62 -18.66 26.41 39.22
C GLU A 62 -18.01 25.11 38.67
N HIS A 63 -18.75 24.03 38.72
CA HIS A 63 -18.33 22.73 38.18
C HIS A 63 -18.11 22.78 36.66
N GLN A 64 -19.09 23.30 35.90
CA GLN A 64 -18.99 23.42 34.45
C GLN A 64 -17.89 24.40 34.04
N LEU A 65 -17.74 25.51 34.73
CA LEU A 65 -16.65 26.46 34.51
C LEU A 65 -15.26 25.85 34.78
N LYS A 66 -15.12 25.04 35.84
CA LYS A 66 -13.89 24.31 36.11
C LYS A 66 -13.55 23.31 34.98
N MET A 67 -14.55 22.59 34.49
CA MET A 67 -14.37 21.67 33.35
C MET A 67 -13.98 22.41 32.08
N LEU A 68 -14.64 23.54 31.77
CA LEU A 68 -14.30 24.35 30.58
C LEU A 68 -12.87 24.90 30.66
N ARG A 69 -12.41 25.36 31.84
CA ARG A 69 -11.03 25.78 32.03
C ARG A 69 -10.04 24.64 31.85
N ARG A 70 -10.37 23.46 32.36
CA ARG A 70 -9.53 22.28 32.20
C ARG A 70 -9.42 21.86 30.73
N GLU A 71 -10.53 21.89 29.98
CA GLU A 71 -10.54 21.66 28.52
C GLU A 71 -9.63 22.67 27.79
N TYR A 72 -9.71 23.95 28.16
CA TYR A 72 -8.82 24.98 27.62
C TYR A 72 -7.34 24.69 27.93
N GLU A 73 -6.98 24.37 29.16
CA GLU A 73 -5.61 24.05 29.57
C GLU A 73 -5.02 22.87 28.77
N LEU A 74 -5.83 21.86 28.47
CA LEU A 74 -5.40 20.69 27.71
C LEU A 74 -5.27 20.96 26.23
N SER A 75 -6.07 21.89 25.69
CA SER A 75 -6.14 22.18 24.25
C SER A 75 -5.26 23.35 23.82
N ILE A 76 -5.03 24.34 24.70
CA ILE A 76 -4.17 25.48 24.38
C ILE A 76 -2.73 25.03 24.09
N GLY A 77 -2.10 25.54 23.08
CA GLY A 77 -0.76 25.12 22.66
C GLY A 77 -0.71 23.78 21.92
N CYS A 78 -1.85 23.18 21.60
CA CYS A 78 -1.88 22.11 20.61
C CYS A 78 -1.68 22.73 19.22
N ASP A 79 -0.46 22.60 18.69
CA ASP A 79 -0.09 23.06 17.35
C ASP A 79 0.03 21.84 16.42
N ASN A 80 -1.09 21.46 15.82
CA ASN A 80 -1.17 20.35 14.90
C ASN A 80 -2.27 20.62 13.86
N PRO A 81 -2.02 20.44 12.55
CA PRO A 81 -2.99 20.74 11.50
C PRO A 81 -4.29 19.91 11.59
N HIS A 82 -4.25 18.77 12.28
CA HIS A 82 -5.37 17.84 12.43
C HIS A 82 -6.08 17.97 13.80
N ILE A 83 -5.81 19.02 14.53
CA ILE A 83 -6.45 19.35 15.81
C ILE A 83 -7.02 20.75 15.70
N VAL A 84 -8.19 20.98 16.32
CA VAL A 84 -8.78 22.33 16.38
C VAL A 84 -7.81 23.30 17.07
N HIS A 85 -7.57 24.45 16.45
CA HIS A 85 -6.74 25.47 17.06
C HIS A 85 -7.53 26.28 18.08
N VAL A 86 -7.03 26.34 19.32
CA VAL A 86 -7.62 27.13 20.41
C VAL A 86 -6.82 28.42 20.55
N PHE A 87 -7.53 29.55 20.52
CA PHE A 87 -6.89 30.87 20.59
C PHE A 87 -6.77 31.38 22.02
N THR A 88 -7.88 31.40 22.75
CA THR A 88 -7.93 32.01 24.09
C THR A 88 -9.12 31.51 24.90
N TYR A 89 -9.04 31.73 26.21
CA TYR A 89 -10.18 31.69 27.14
C TYR A 89 -10.59 33.13 27.44
N GLU A 90 -11.84 33.47 27.22
CA GLU A 90 -12.38 34.81 27.47
C GLU A 90 -13.47 34.76 28.57
N TYR A 91 -13.29 35.64 29.56
CA TYR A 91 -14.26 35.81 30.63
C TYR A 91 -15.43 36.65 30.18
N GLY A 92 -16.66 36.19 30.43
CA GLY A 92 -17.88 36.91 30.10
C GLY A 92 -18.03 37.30 28.62
N ILE A 93 -17.54 36.44 27.70
CA ILE A 93 -17.49 36.77 26.27
C ILE A 93 -18.88 36.93 25.65
N HIS A 94 -19.90 36.17 26.13
CA HIS A 94 -21.28 36.24 25.67
C HIS A 94 -22.27 35.95 26.85
N GLU A 95 -22.77 34.70 26.95
CA GLU A 95 -23.64 34.28 28.08
C GLU A 95 -22.84 33.79 29.31
N GLY A 96 -21.52 33.88 29.27
CA GLY A 96 -20.60 33.45 30.30
C GLY A 96 -19.17 33.36 29.77
N ASP A 97 -18.32 32.63 30.50
CA ASP A 97 -16.96 32.39 30.09
C ASP A 97 -16.93 31.44 28.89
N GLY A 98 -15.95 31.61 27.98
CA GLY A 98 -15.87 30.80 26.77
C GLY A 98 -14.47 30.51 26.28
N ILE A 99 -14.31 29.39 25.61
CA ILE A 99 -13.13 29.05 24.82
C ILE A 99 -13.35 29.54 23.39
N VAL A 100 -12.45 30.39 22.90
CA VAL A 100 -12.43 30.88 21.52
C VAL A 100 -11.48 29.99 20.69
N MET A 101 -12.01 29.42 19.63
CA MET A 101 -11.27 28.49 18.76
C MET A 101 -11.55 28.73 17.29
N GLU A 102 -10.78 28.10 16.40
CA GLU A 102 -11.00 28.20 14.97
C GLU A 102 -12.41 27.70 14.58
N TYR A 103 -13.06 28.46 13.70
CA TYR A 103 -14.31 28.03 13.08
C TYR A 103 -13.99 27.16 11.88
N ILE A 104 -14.38 25.89 11.92
CA ILE A 104 -14.12 24.93 10.85
C ILE A 104 -15.39 24.80 10.01
N GLU A 105 -15.30 25.22 8.76
CA GLU A 105 -16.33 24.90 7.77
C GLU A 105 -16.12 23.47 7.29
N GLY A 106 -16.88 22.56 7.87
CA GLY A 106 -16.68 21.11 7.67
C GLY A 106 -17.98 20.33 7.84
N ARG A 107 -17.83 19.01 7.74
CA ARG A 107 -18.83 18.00 8.06
C ARG A 107 -18.22 16.97 9.00
N THR A 108 -19.05 16.30 9.78
CA THR A 108 -18.59 15.23 10.67
C THR A 108 -18.03 14.06 9.86
N LEU A 109 -17.16 13.25 10.47
CA LEU A 109 -16.66 12.04 9.82
C LEU A 109 -17.81 11.12 9.39
N ARG A 110 -18.89 11.04 10.17
CA ARG A 110 -20.07 10.25 9.84
C ARG A 110 -20.75 10.76 8.56
N GLU A 111 -20.95 12.06 8.45
CA GLU A 111 -21.51 12.69 7.23
C GLU A 111 -20.58 12.48 6.03
N TYR A 112 -19.28 12.67 6.20
CA TYR A 112 -18.30 12.42 5.15
C TYR A 112 -18.33 10.97 4.64
N LEU A 113 -18.41 9.98 5.53
CA LEU A 113 -18.48 8.58 5.15
C LEU A 113 -19.77 8.22 4.41
N SER A 114 -20.90 8.93 4.69
CA SER A 114 -22.16 8.75 3.98
C SER A 114 -22.09 9.13 2.49
N GLU A 115 -21.14 10.00 2.12
CA GLU A 115 -20.85 10.39 0.74
C GLU A 115 -20.04 9.31 -0.03
N LYS A 116 -19.66 8.21 0.62
CA LYS A 116 -18.91 7.08 0.06
C LYS A 116 -17.57 7.49 -0.58
N PRO A 117 -16.69 8.16 0.16
CA PRO A 117 -15.38 8.57 -0.36
C PRO A 117 -14.54 7.38 -0.82
N SER A 118 -13.59 7.65 -1.73
CA SER A 118 -12.67 6.63 -2.25
C SER A 118 -11.87 5.96 -1.13
N LEU A 119 -11.39 4.74 -1.38
CA LEU A 119 -10.52 4.05 -0.42
C LEU A 119 -9.25 4.87 -0.10
N ALA A 120 -8.68 5.53 -1.11
CA ALA A 120 -7.48 6.38 -0.91
C ALA A 120 -7.79 7.57 0.00
N SER A 121 -8.95 8.23 -0.18
CA SER A 121 -9.40 9.32 0.68
C SER A 121 -9.62 8.84 2.12
N ARG A 122 -10.26 7.68 2.30
CA ARG A 122 -10.47 7.06 3.63
C ARG A 122 -9.13 6.70 4.30
N GLN A 123 -8.15 6.21 3.54
CA GLN A 123 -6.81 5.91 4.06
C GLN A 123 -6.07 7.18 4.48
N ARG A 124 -6.18 8.27 3.73
CA ARG A 124 -5.60 9.57 4.07
C ARG A 124 -6.19 10.09 5.38
N ILE A 125 -7.52 10.17 5.49
CA ILE A 125 -8.23 10.60 6.69
C ILE A 125 -7.84 9.77 7.92
N PHE A 126 -7.72 8.45 7.77
CA PHE A 126 -7.31 7.59 8.87
C PHE A 126 -5.84 7.82 9.29
N ALA A 127 -4.95 8.09 8.33
CA ALA A 127 -3.56 8.44 8.63
C ALA A 127 -3.46 9.77 9.40
N GLU A 128 -4.27 10.76 9.04
CA GLU A 128 -4.38 12.06 9.71
C GLU A 128 -4.90 11.89 11.14
N LEU A 129 -5.94 11.04 11.35
CA LEU A 129 -6.45 10.69 12.69
C LEU A 129 -5.34 10.08 13.56
N LEU A 130 -4.61 9.08 13.05
CA LEU A 130 -3.52 8.46 13.80
C LEU A 130 -2.41 9.47 14.13
N SER A 131 -2.08 10.37 13.20
CA SER A 131 -1.11 11.43 13.42
C SER A 131 -1.53 12.39 14.54
N ALA A 132 -2.79 12.84 14.52
CA ALA A 132 -3.33 13.73 15.54
C ALA A 132 -3.35 13.08 16.93
N VAL A 133 -3.86 11.85 17.06
CA VAL A 133 -3.92 11.16 18.34
C VAL A 133 -2.52 10.82 18.89
N ASN A 134 -1.59 10.42 18.02
CA ASN A 134 -0.20 10.20 18.43
C ASN A 134 0.47 11.50 18.93
N TYR A 135 0.14 12.65 18.33
CA TYR A 135 0.60 13.95 18.82
C TYR A 135 0.06 14.25 20.23
N LEU A 136 -1.24 14.03 20.46
CA LEU A 136 -1.86 14.21 21.78
C LEU A 136 -1.22 13.31 22.84
N HIS A 137 -1.06 12.03 22.55
CA HIS A 137 -0.46 11.06 23.48
C HIS A 137 0.98 11.41 23.86
N LYS A 138 1.79 11.92 22.89
CA LYS A 138 3.15 12.42 23.18
C LYS A 138 3.18 13.63 24.12
N ARG A 139 2.09 14.37 24.19
CA ARG A 139 1.90 15.48 25.15
C ARG A 139 1.24 15.05 26.46
N GLY A 140 1.02 13.74 26.65
CA GLY A 140 0.34 13.20 27.82
C GLY A 140 -1.17 13.44 27.85
N VAL A 141 -1.77 13.86 26.72
CA VAL A 141 -3.22 14.09 26.60
C VAL A 141 -3.89 12.85 26.03
N ILE A 142 -4.85 12.29 26.77
CA ILE A 142 -5.72 11.18 26.34
C ILE A 142 -7.07 11.80 26.04
N HIS A 143 -7.61 11.55 24.84
CA HIS A 143 -8.84 12.23 24.38
C HIS A 143 -10.11 11.72 25.05
N ASN A 144 -10.22 10.40 25.27
CA ASN A 144 -11.30 9.68 25.93
C ASN A 144 -12.71 9.77 25.28
N ASP A 145 -12.92 10.64 24.27
CA ASP A 145 -14.21 10.81 23.57
C ASP A 145 -14.01 10.84 22.04
N LEU A 146 -13.10 10.01 21.53
CA LEU A 146 -12.94 9.88 20.07
C LEU A 146 -14.15 9.16 19.48
N LYS A 147 -14.89 9.88 18.63
CA LYS A 147 -16.06 9.39 17.90
C LYS A 147 -16.25 10.20 16.61
N PRO A 148 -17.00 9.68 15.62
CA PRO A 148 -17.18 10.38 14.34
C PRO A 148 -17.75 11.80 14.47
N GLU A 149 -18.53 12.08 15.51
CA GLU A 149 -19.12 13.40 15.78
C GLU A 149 -18.09 14.44 16.25
N ASN A 150 -16.97 13.99 16.86
CA ASN A 150 -15.88 14.83 17.34
C ASN A 150 -14.71 14.92 16.34
N ILE A 151 -14.93 14.44 15.11
CA ILE A 151 -13.99 14.50 14.00
C ILE A 151 -14.67 15.23 12.86
N LEU A 152 -14.13 16.40 12.49
CA LEU A 152 -14.59 17.17 11.34
C LEU A 152 -13.68 16.94 10.14
N ILE A 153 -14.28 16.93 8.96
CA ILE A 153 -13.59 16.95 7.68
C ILE A 153 -13.91 18.28 7.01
N THR A 154 -12.89 19.09 6.77
CA THR A 154 -13.03 20.41 6.15
C THR A 154 -13.65 20.29 4.75
N ARG A 155 -14.39 21.33 4.33
CA ARG A 155 -14.97 21.37 2.98
C ARG A 155 -13.98 21.81 1.91
N ALA A 156 -12.92 22.53 2.30
CA ALA A 156 -11.97 23.10 1.35
C ALA A 156 -11.03 22.07 0.74
N ASP A 157 -10.52 21.15 1.57
CA ASP A 157 -9.43 20.24 1.18
C ASP A 157 -9.57 18.83 1.76
N ASP A 158 -10.72 18.51 2.35
CA ASP A 158 -11.00 17.26 3.06
C ASP A 158 -9.95 16.91 4.15
N THR A 159 -9.41 17.92 4.85
CA THR A 159 -8.48 17.71 5.98
C THR A 159 -9.26 17.35 7.24
N LEU A 160 -8.76 16.36 7.98
CA LEU A 160 -9.31 15.95 9.28
C LEU A 160 -8.93 16.95 10.37
N LYS A 161 -9.88 17.26 11.25
CA LYS A 161 -9.72 18.04 12.47
C LYS A 161 -10.41 17.34 13.65
N ILE A 162 -9.65 16.97 14.67
CA ILE A 162 -10.21 16.54 15.97
C ILE A 162 -10.69 17.78 16.71
N ILE A 163 -11.91 17.71 17.22
CA ILE A 163 -12.54 18.77 18.01
C ILE A 163 -12.96 18.20 19.39
N ASP A 164 -13.16 19.06 20.36
CA ASP A 164 -13.72 18.75 21.67
C ASP A 164 -12.84 17.89 22.58
N PHE A 165 -12.22 18.54 23.56
CA PHE A 165 -11.37 17.93 24.60
C PHE A 165 -12.09 17.79 25.95
N GLY A 166 -13.41 17.93 25.98
CA GLY A 166 -14.20 18.01 27.21
C GLY A 166 -14.10 16.79 28.12
N LEU A 167 -13.67 15.62 27.60
CA LEU A 167 -13.47 14.40 28.37
C LEU A 167 -12.01 13.96 28.51
N ALA A 168 -11.08 14.80 28.07
CA ALA A 168 -9.66 14.51 28.25
C ALA A 168 -9.22 14.52 29.73
N ASP A 169 -10.08 15.02 30.63
CA ASP A 169 -9.90 14.87 32.08
C ASP A 169 -10.70 13.66 32.63
N LYS A 170 -10.04 12.86 33.48
CA LYS A 170 -10.65 11.68 34.12
C LYS A 170 -11.88 12.03 34.95
N ASP A 171 -11.88 13.16 35.64
CA ASP A 171 -12.98 13.59 36.49
C ASP A 171 -14.23 14.00 35.67
N ALA A 172 -14.03 14.54 34.49
CA ALA A 172 -15.11 14.92 33.58
C ALA A 172 -15.95 13.73 33.10
N PHE A 173 -15.33 12.57 32.90
CA PHE A 173 -16.01 11.38 32.41
C PHE A 173 -17.07 10.84 33.41
N TYR A 174 -16.85 10.94 34.70
CA TYR A 174 -17.80 10.48 35.72
C TYR A 174 -19.13 11.24 35.71
N VAL A 175 -19.07 12.52 35.35
CA VAL A 175 -20.26 13.39 35.29
C VAL A 175 -21.05 13.13 34.01
N TRP A 176 -20.36 12.85 32.91
CA TRP A 176 -20.96 12.67 31.60
C TRP A 176 -21.83 11.43 31.46
N LYS A 177 -21.51 10.35 32.18
CA LYS A 177 -22.32 9.12 32.18
C LYS A 177 -23.72 9.36 32.74
N THR A 178 -23.84 10.28 33.67
CA THR A 178 -25.13 10.67 34.28
C THR A 178 -26.05 11.38 33.28
N LEU A 179 -25.49 11.90 32.17
CA LEU A 179 -26.18 12.71 31.16
C LEU A 179 -26.55 11.92 29.87
N GLY A 180 -26.43 10.57 29.85
CA GLY A 180 -26.95 9.72 28.79
C GLY A 180 -26.16 9.73 27.46
N CYS A 181 -24.83 9.92 27.48
CA CYS A 181 -24.00 9.94 26.30
C CYS A 181 -23.82 8.58 25.63
N THR A 182 -23.63 8.59 24.31
CA THR A 182 -23.39 7.40 23.50
C THR A 182 -22.06 6.74 23.87
N LEU A 183 -22.13 5.59 24.56
CA LEU A 183 -20.96 4.84 25.03
C LEU A 183 -20.39 3.90 23.94
N GLU A 184 -20.87 3.99 22.70
CA GLU A 184 -20.52 3.05 21.62
C GLU A 184 -19.01 2.97 21.35
N TYR A 185 -18.34 4.14 21.34
CA TYR A 185 -16.90 4.25 21.07
C TYR A 185 -16.04 4.19 22.34
N ALA A 186 -16.65 4.28 23.52
CA ALA A 186 -15.95 4.27 24.79
C ALA A 186 -15.37 2.88 25.07
N SER A 187 -14.12 2.83 25.54
CA SER A 187 -13.47 1.58 25.92
C SER A 187 -14.13 0.92 27.13
N PRO A 188 -13.96 -0.41 27.32
CA PRO A 188 -14.53 -1.12 28.48
C PRO A 188 -14.14 -0.50 29.81
N GLU A 189 -12.87 -0.11 29.99
CA GLU A 189 -12.37 0.55 31.20
C GLU A 189 -13.02 1.90 31.46
N LEU A 190 -13.29 2.68 30.41
CA LEU A 190 -14.08 3.92 30.51
C LEU A 190 -15.53 3.62 30.94
N ARG A 191 -16.18 2.66 30.24
CA ARG A 191 -17.57 2.26 30.58
C ARG A 191 -17.72 1.75 32.00
N ASN A 192 -16.70 1.02 32.48
CA ASN A 192 -16.69 0.41 33.83
C ASN A 192 -16.12 1.35 34.90
N GLN A 193 -15.75 2.59 34.55
CA GLN A 193 -15.22 3.59 35.48
C GLN A 193 -13.94 3.10 36.20
N SER A 194 -13.05 2.42 35.44
CA SER A 194 -11.78 1.98 35.97
C SER A 194 -10.90 3.18 36.37
N LYS A 195 -10.12 3.02 37.44
CA LYS A 195 -9.11 4.03 37.83
C LYS A 195 -7.89 4.04 36.88
N ASP A 196 -7.66 2.94 36.17
CA ASP A 196 -6.48 2.73 35.33
C ASP A 196 -6.80 2.99 33.83
N ILE A 197 -7.18 4.24 33.51
CA ILE A 197 -7.40 4.68 32.15
C ILE A 197 -6.09 5.25 31.62
N ASP A 198 -5.64 4.72 30.48
CA ASP A 198 -4.44 5.18 29.79
C ASP A 198 -4.69 5.40 28.27
N ALA A 199 -3.65 5.75 27.52
CA ALA A 199 -3.71 6.04 26.08
C ALA A 199 -4.32 4.90 25.23
N ARG A 200 -4.38 3.66 25.74
CA ARG A 200 -5.00 2.52 25.08
C ARG A 200 -6.53 2.57 25.07
N SER A 201 -7.13 3.48 25.84
CA SER A 201 -8.54 3.83 25.73
C SER A 201 -8.85 4.44 24.38
N ASP A 202 -8.05 5.41 23.92
CA ASP A 202 -8.20 6.00 22.59
C ASP A 202 -7.94 4.98 21.45
N ILE A 203 -7.04 4.01 21.67
CA ILE A 203 -6.81 2.92 20.69
C ILE A 203 -8.07 2.08 20.48
N TYR A 204 -8.86 1.84 21.53
CA TYR A 204 -10.14 1.17 21.39
C TYR A 204 -11.10 2.00 20.52
N SER A 205 -11.24 3.29 20.82
CA SER A 205 -12.09 4.21 20.05
C SER A 205 -11.65 4.30 18.58
N ILE A 206 -10.33 4.38 18.32
CA ILE A 206 -9.76 4.32 16.97
C ILE A 206 -10.14 3.01 16.26
N GLY A 207 -10.12 1.87 16.95
CA GLY A 207 -10.55 0.59 16.39
C GLY A 207 -12.02 0.59 15.97
N MET A 208 -12.90 1.23 16.76
CA MET A 208 -14.32 1.39 16.43
C MET A 208 -14.51 2.31 15.21
N ILE A 209 -13.81 3.44 15.19
CA ILE A 209 -13.81 4.38 14.04
C ILE A 209 -13.26 3.70 12.78
N MET A 210 -12.17 2.93 12.90
CA MET A 210 -11.60 2.16 11.80
C MET A 210 -12.60 1.17 11.18
N ARG A 211 -13.47 0.58 12.00
CA ARG A 211 -14.54 -0.31 11.52
C ARG A 211 -15.50 0.42 10.59
N GLU A 212 -15.87 1.65 10.91
CA GLU A 212 -16.75 2.47 10.07
C GLU A 212 -16.03 2.96 8.81
N ILE A 213 -14.81 3.46 8.94
CA ILE A 213 -14.04 3.98 7.80
C ILE A 213 -13.82 2.90 6.72
N PHE A 214 -13.56 1.65 7.11
CA PHE A 214 -13.09 0.61 6.20
C PHE A 214 -14.03 -0.59 6.01
N ASP A 215 -15.27 -0.52 6.50
CA ASP A 215 -16.28 -1.58 6.35
C ASP A 215 -15.72 -2.97 6.74
N GLY A 216 -14.93 -3.04 7.81
CA GLY A 216 -14.33 -4.28 8.33
C GLY A 216 -13.12 -4.83 7.56
N ARG A 217 -12.63 -4.15 6.53
CA ARG A 217 -11.49 -4.58 5.71
C ARG A 217 -10.22 -4.95 6.51
N TYR A 218 -9.97 -4.28 7.63
CA TYR A 218 -8.83 -4.51 8.52
C TYR A 218 -9.23 -5.25 9.80
N SER A 219 -10.08 -6.25 9.70
CA SER A 219 -10.76 -6.93 10.81
C SER A 219 -9.81 -7.43 11.91
N HIS A 220 -8.60 -7.90 11.59
CA HIS A 220 -7.64 -8.37 12.59
C HIS A 220 -7.03 -7.22 13.40
N ILE A 221 -6.77 -6.04 12.78
CA ILE A 221 -6.31 -4.82 13.47
C ILE A 221 -7.43 -4.31 14.38
N ILE A 222 -8.65 -4.19 13.84
CA ILE A 222 -9.84 -3.78 14.58
C ILE A 222 -10.07 -4.69 15.81
N LYS A 223 -10.01 -6.02 15.61
CA LYS A 223 -10.13 -6.99 16.70
C LYS A 223 -9.08 -6.81 17.79
N ARG A 224 -7.83 -6.47 17.42
CA ARG A 224 -6.77 -6.19 18.41
C ARG A 224 -7.00 -4.86 19.13
N CYS A 225 -7.38 -3.79 18.41
CA CYS A 225 -7.74 -2.51 19.04
C CYS A 225 -8.88 -2.65 20.05
N CYS A 226 -9.91 -3.44 19.69
CA CYS A 226 -11.14 -3.58 20.48
C CYS A 226 -11.12 -4.73 21.49
N LYS A 227 -9.93 -5.20 21.92
CA LYS A 227 -9.83 -6.17 23.03
C LYS A 227 -10.34 -5.56 24.34
N GLU A 228 -11.07 -6.35 25.13
CA GLU A 228 -11.56 -5.92 26.44
C GLU A 228 -10.40 -5.55 27.37
N ASN A 229 -9.40 -6.43 27.48
CA ASN A 229 -8.19 -6.15 28.25
C ASN A 229 -7.28 -5.21 27.46
N SER A 230 -7.05 -4.00 28.01
CA SER A 230 -6.19 -2.97 27.38
C SER A 230 -4.77 -3.47 27.12
N ASN A 231 -4.22 -4.39 27.93
CA ASN A 231 -2.88 -4.98 27.74
C ASN A 231 -2.76 -5.86 26.48
N GLN A 232 -3.89 -6.30 25.89
CA GLN A 232 -3.91 -7.09 24.67
C GLN A 232 -4.06 -6.22 23.39
N ARG A 233 -4.27 -4.91 23.56
CA ARG A 233 -4.33 -3.95 22.45
C ARG A 233 -2.92 -3.60 21.96
N TYR A 234 -2.83 -2.68 21.03
CA TYR A 234 -1.57 -2.02 20.69
C TYR A 234 -1.10 -1.18 21.88
N SER A 235 0.22 -1.13 22.11
CA SER A 235 0.81 -0.36 23.22
C SER A 235 0.62 1.14 23.05
N ASP A 236 0.69 1.59 21.81
CA ASP A 236 0.56 2.99 21.42
C ASP A 236 0.07 3.13 19.96
N VAL A 237 -0.25 4.36 19.57
CA VAL A 237 -0.73 4.67 18.21
C VAL A 237 0.35 4.42 17.16
N ALA A 238 1.63 4.53 17.49
CA ALA A 238 2.71 4.30 16.54
C ALA A 238 2.84 2.80 16.18
N GLU A 239 2.65 1.88 17.16
CA GLU A 239 2.56 0.44 16.91
C GLU A 239 1.37 0.11 16.00
N LEU A 240 0.20 0.69 16.30
CA LEU A 240 -1.00 0.55 15.47
C LEU A 240 -0.74 1.03 14.04
N GLN A 241 -0.15 2.20 13.86
CA GLN A 241 0.17 2.79 12.57
C GLN A 241 1.13 1.91 11.75
N LYS A 242 2.18 1.37 12.37
CA LYS A 242 3.11 0.42 11.73
C LYS A 242 2.39 -0.84 11.26
N SER A 243 1.51 -1.40 12.10
CA SER A 243 0.74 -2.60 11.77
C SER A 243 -0.19 -2.37 10.56
N TRP A 244 -0.87 -1.22 10.54
CA TRP A 244 -1.75 -0.84 9.45
C TRP A 244 -1.00 -0.59 8.12
N GLN A 245 0.06 0.23 8.15
CA GLN A 245 0.89 0.53 6.97
C GLN A 245 1.64 -0.69 6.44
N GLY A 246 2.10 -1.58 7.32
CA GLY A 246 2.80 -2.81 6.95
C GLY A 246 1.96 -3.70 6.07
N ARG A 247 0.65 -3.82 6.35
CA ARG A 247 -0.27 -4.64 5.56
C ARG A 247 -0.51 -4.07 4.14
N ASP A 248 -0.70 -2.77 4.03
CA ASP A 248 -0.88 -2.14 2.71
C ASP A 248 0.37 -2.28 1.84
N ARG A 249 1.54 -2.23 2.45
CA ARG A 249 2.83 -2.44 1.77
C ARG A 249 2.96 -3.85 1.21
N VAL A 250 2.62 -4.88 1.99
CA VAL A 250 2.68 -6.30 1.55
C VAL A 250 1.76 -6.54 0.35
N TRP A 251 0.53 -6.04 0.39
CA TRP A 251 -0.40 -6.19 -0.74
C TRP A 251 0.06 -5.46 -2.01
N LYS A 252 0.67 -4.29 -1.89
CA LYS A 252 1.27 -3.58 -3.03
C LYS A 252 2.44 -4.38 -3.62
N TRP A 253 3.31 -4.94 -2.77
CA TRP A 253 4.41 -5.80 -3.21
C TRP A 253 3.92 -7.06 -3.93
N LEU A 254 2.90 -7.74 -3.39
CA LEU A 254 2.31 -8.92 -4.02
C LEU A 254 1.69 -8.57 -5.38
N ALA A 255 0.94 -7.48 -5.48
CA ALA A 255 0.37 -7.04 -6.74
C ALA A 255 1.45 -6.74 -7.79
N THR A 256 2.51 -6.01 -7.42
CA THR A 256 3.66 -5.73 -8.30
C THR A 256 4.35 -7.02 -8.73
N PHE A 257 4.56 -7.96 -7.83
CA PHE A 257 5.17 -9.26 -8.12
C PHE A 257 4.33 -10.09 -9.09
N CYS A 258 3.01 -10.13 -8.91
CA CYS A 258 2.11 -10.80 -9.86
C CYS A 258 2.17 -10.19 -11.27
N VAL A 259 2.24 -8.85 -11.38
CA VAL A 259 2.40 -8.17 -12.68
C VAL A 259 3.74 -8.53 -13.33
N LEU A 260 4.83 -8.55 -12.56
CA LEU A 260 6.15 -8.94 -13.08
C LEU A 260 6.16 -10.39 -13.58
N ILE A 261 5.54 -11.32 -12.85
CA ILE A 261 5.40 -12.72 -13.31
C ILE A 261 4.57 -12.79 -14.59
N ALA A 262 3.45 -12.06 -14.66
CA ALA A 262 2.58 -12.06 -15.83
C ALA A 262 3.29 -11.57 -17.11
N ILE A 263 4.32 -10.73 -16.98
CA ILE A 263 5.15 -10.27 -18.10
C ILE A 263 6.30 -11.25 -18.37
N ALA A 264 6.99 -11.71 -17.32
CA ALA A 264 8.19 -12.54 -17.47
C ALA A 264 7.88 -13.97 -17.95
N LEU A 265 6.78 -14.55 -17.52
CA LEU A 265 6.43 -15.94 -17.86
C LEU A 265 6.19 -16.16 -19.36
N PRO A 266 5.41 -15.34 -20.08
CA PRO A 266 5.24 -15.48 -21.53
C PRO A 266 6.54 -15.27 -22.31
N THR A 267 7.38 -14.32 -21.88
CA THR A 267 8.66 -14.06 -22.53
C THR A 267 9.63 -15.23 -22.36
N PHE A 268 9.68 -15.82 -21.18
CA PHE A 268 10.48 -17.01 -20.91
C PHE A 268 10.01 -18.22 -21.76
N LEU A 269 8.70 -18.48 -21.76
CA LEU A 269 8.12 -19.57 -22.55
C LEU A 269 8.36 -19.40 -24.04
N SER A 270 8.23 -18.18 -24.56
CA SER A 270 8.49 -17.91 -25.98
C SER A 270 9.97 -18.06 -26.35
N ALA A 271 10.88 -17.72 -25.45
CA ALA A 271 12.32 -17.93 -25.63
C ALA A 271 12.67 -19.43 -25.64
N ASP A 272 12.07 -20.20 -24.73
CA ASP A 272 12.29 -21.66 -24.65
C ASP A 272 11.80 -22.37 -25.91
N LEU A 273 10.61 -22.02 -26.42
CA LEU A 273 10.08 -22.55 -27.69
C LEU A 273 10.98 -22.22 -28.87
N LYS A 274 11.51 -20.99 -28.97
CA LYS A 274 12.44 -20.60 -30.02
C LYS A 274 13.73 -21.40 -29.95
N MET A 275 14.30 -21.59 -28.77
CA MET A 275 15.51 -22.41 -28.61
C MET A 275 15.30 -23.86 -29.01
N GLU A 276 14.11 -24.42 -28.72
CA GLU A 276 13.78 -25.80 -29.15
C GLU A 276 13.64 -25.89 -30.68
N GLU A 277 13.01 -24.92 -31.30
CA GLU A 277 12.90 -24.84 -32.76
C GLU A 277 14.28 -24.71 -33.43
N GLU A 278 15.14 -23.84 -32.94
CA GLU A 278 16.54 -23.72 -33.44
C GLU A 278 17.35 -25.02 -33.22
N ARG A 279 17.13 -25.76 -32.18
CA ARG A 279 17.77 -27.05 -31.95
C ARG A 279 17.33 -28.08 -33.00
N LYS A 280 16.01 -28.12 -33.31
CA LYS A 280 15.47 -29.01 -34.34
C LYS A 280 16.02 -28.66 -35.73
N ILE A 281 16.13 -27.37 -36.07
CA ILE A 281 16.71 -26.92 -37.33
C ILE A 281 18.19 -27.38 -37.42
N ARG A 282 19.00 -27.13 -36.39
CA ARG A 282 20.40 -27.55 -36.38
C ARG A 282 20.56 -29.08 -36.49
N GLN A 283 19.72 -29.85 -35.85
CA GLN A 283 19.75 -31.31 -35.96
C GLN A 283 19.41 -31.77 -37.40
N ARG A 284 18.46 -31.12 -38.09
CA ARG A 284 18.13 -31.41 -39.46
C ARG A 284 19.30 -31.08 -40.41
N GLU A 285 19.93 -29.91 -40.25
CA GLU A 285 21.10 -29.50 -41.03
C GLU A 285 22.29 -30.45 -40.83
N GLN A 286 22.56 -30.87 -39.62
CA GLN A 286 23.61 -31.84 -39.32
C GLN A 286 23.35 -33.19 -39.97
N LEU A 287 22.10 -33.66 -39.97
CA LEU A 287 21.74 -34.92 -40.61
C LEU A 287 21.90 -34.84 -42.14
N ILE A 288 21.47 -33.74 -42.76
CA ILE A 288 21.64 -33.50 -44.22
C ILE A 288 23.13 -33.55 -44.58
N GLU A 289 23.95 -32.81 -43.83
CA GLU A 289 25.38 -32.73 -44.11
C GLU A 289 26.11 -34.07 -43.87
N SER A 290 25.68 -34.81 -42.84
CA SER A 290 26.18 -36.17 -42.58
C SER A 290 25.90 -37.10 -43.76
N VAL A 291 24.67 -37.11 -44.28
CA VAL A 291 24.27 -37.96 -45.41
C VAL A 291 24.99 -37.57 -46.70
N LYS A 292 25.13 -36.28 -46.97
CA LYS A 292 25.92 -35.78 -48.12
C LYS A 292 27.35 -36.29 -48.06
N THR A 293 27.97 -36.19 -46.91
CA THR A 293 29.35 -36.64 -46.67
C THR A 293 29.48 -38.17 -46.88
N GLU A 294 28.52 -38.95 -46.31
CA GLU A 294 28.49 -40.40 -46.49
C GLU A 294 28.39 -40.80 -47.98
N VAL A 295 27.46 -40.18 -48.70
CA VAL A 295 27.28 -40.41 -50.14
C VAL A 295 28.54 -40.05 -50.95
N ALA A 296 29.10 -38.86 -50.65
CA ALA A 296 30.33 -38.43 -51.33
C ALA A 296 31.50 -39.40 -51.10
N GLN A 297 31.67 -39.88 -49.88
CA GLN A 297 32.72 -40.86 -49.51
C GLN A 297 32.53 -42.20 -50.25
N MET A 298 31.27 -42.69 -50.35
CA MET A 298 30.96 -43.90 -51.10
C MET A 298 31.37 -43.79 -52.58
N PHE A 299 31.02 -42.69 -53.21
CA PHE A 299 31.39 -42.44 -54.64
C PHE A 299 32.89 -42.22 -54.83
N GLU A 300 33.59 -41.49 -53.95
CA GLU A 300 35.03 -41.34 -54.04
C GLU A 300 35.77 -42.68 -53.90
N ALA A 301 35.33 -43.53 -52.96
CA ALA A 301 35.84 -44.88 -52.80
C ALA A 301 35.60 -45.75 -54.06
N ALA A 302 34.40 -45.61 -54.66
CA ALA A 302 34.05 -46.32 -55.92
C ALA A 302 34.92 -45.83 -57.08
N LEU A 303 35.10 -44.54 -57.25
CA LEU A 303 35.98 -43.97 -58.28
C LEU A 303 37.43 -44.42 -58.09
N ASP A 304 37.97 -44.45 -56.92
CA ASP A 304 39.32 -44.95 -56.63
C ASP A 304 39.47 -46.42 -56.99
N SER A 305 38.42 -47.22 -56.70
CA SER A 305 38.41 -48.64 -57.01
C SER A 305 38.33 -48.89 -58.56
N VAL A 306 37.46 -48.20 -59.26
CA VAL A 306 37.31 -48.27 -60.69
C VAL A 306 38.62 -47.91 -61.44
N ASN A 307 39.37 -46.89 -60.91
CA ASN A 307 40.65 -46.50 -61.47
C ASN A 307 41.77 -47.57 -61.42
N LYS A 308 41.67 -48.47 -60.41
CA LYS A 308 42.65 -49.57 -60.19
C LYS A 308 42.33 -50.80 -61.00
N ILE A 309 41.15 -50.93 -61.63
CA ILE A 309 40.76 -52.08 -62.41
C ILE A 309 41.23 -51.85 -63.91
N GLU A 310 42.06 -52.70 -64.43
CA GLU A 310 42.55 -52.60 -65.86
C GLU A 310 41.55 -53.23 -66.83
N ASN A 311 40.81 -54.31 -66.39
CA ASN A 311 39.94 -55.04 -67.28
C ASN A 311 38.54 -54.34 -67.39
N ILE A 312 38.14 -54.02 -68.63
CA ILE A 312 36.92 -53.33 -68.96
C ILE A 312 35.67 -54.09 -68.45
N THR A 313 35.57 -55.39 -68.65
CA THR A 313 34.43 -56.22 -68.18
C THR A 313 34.34 -56.21 -66.67
N ALA A 314 35.45 -56.22 -65.92
CA ALA A 314 35.53 -56.16 -64.50
C ALA A 314 35.13 -54.75 -64.02
N LYS A 315 35.47 -53.67 -64.74
CA LYS A 315 34.95 -52.33 -64.41
C LYS A 315 33.42 -52.24 -64.48
N TYR A 316 32.84 -52.79 -65.55
CA TYR A 316 31.39 -52.83 -65.74
C TYR A 316 30.72 -53.57 -64.59
N GLN A 317 31.22 -54.73 -64.22
CA GLN A 317 30.67 -55.50 -63.11
C GLN A 317 30.72 -54.74 -61.77
N TYR A 318 31.88 -54.12 -61.53
CA TYR A 318 32.06 -53.33 -60.28
C TYR A 318 31.08 -52.15 -60.19
N ILE A 319 30.91 -51.39 -61.32
CA ILE A 319 29.99 -50.25 -61.34
C ILE A 319 28.55 -50.73 -61.19
N SER A 320 28.18 -51.87 -61.77
CA SER A 320 26.82 -52.45 -61.54
C SER A 320 26.59 -52.84 -60.11
N ASP A 321 27.56 -53.50 -59.51
CA ASP A 321 27.47 -53.91 -58.09
C ASP A 321 27.39 -52.69 -57.16
N PHE A 322 28.23 -51.70 -57.38
CA PHE A 322 28.17 -50.40 -56.64
C PHE A 322 26.83 -49.69 -56.84
N THR A 323 26.27 -49.71 -58.05
CA THR A 323 24.96 -49.11 -58.29
C THR A 323 23.85 -49.73 -57.41
N ASN A 324 23.90 -51.06 -57.32
CA ASN A 324 22.95 -51.80 -56.46
C ASN A 324 23.17 -51.48 -54.98
N GLU A 325 24.41 -51.43 -54.52
CA GLU A 325 24.77 -51.05 -53.17
C GLU A 325 24.30 -49.62 -52.81
N TYR A 326 24.47 -48.68 -53.74
CA TYR A 326 24.01 -47.31 -53.54
C TYR A 326 22.48 -47.20 -53.48
N ILE A 327 21.76 -47.98 -54.32
CA ILE A 327 20.28 -48.02 -54.29
C ILE A 327 19.79 -48.56 -52.95
N GLU A 328 20.42 -49.64 -52.49
CA GLU A 328 20.08 -50.25 -51.21
C GLU A 328 20.33 -49.31 -50.05
N TYR A 329 21.51 -48.66 -49.99
CA TYR A 329 21.83 -47.61 -49.01
C TYR A 329 20.79 -46.50 -49.03
N ASN A 330 20.44 -45.94 -50.19
CA ASN A 330 19.42 -44.90 -50.29
C ASN A 330 18.09 -45.34 -49.74
N SER A 331 17.65 -46.53 -50.07
CA SER A 331 16.38 -47.08 -49.60
C SER A 331 16.34 -47.24 -48.10
N GLN A 332 17.41 -47.77 -47.52
CA GLN A 332 17.52 -47.94 -46.09
C GLN A 332 17.58 -46.60 -45.35
N LYS A 333 18.43 -45.69 -45.80
CA LYS A 333 18.60 -44.37 -45.16
C LYS A 333 17.32 -43.55 -45.16
N LEU A 334 16.58 -43.56 -46.28
CA LEU A 334 15.31 -42.83 -46.43
C LEU A 334 14.17 -43.45 -45.60
N THR A 335 14.20 -44.75 -45.34
CA THR A 335 13.18 -45.40 -44.45
C THR A 335 13.38 -45.04 -43.01
N GLU A 336 14.56 -44.75 -42.54
CA GLU A 336 14.89 -44.33 -41.20
C GLU A 336 14.32 -42.93 -40.85
N ILE A 337 14.09 -42.09 -41.87
CA ILE A 337 13.64 -40.71 -41.70
C ILE A 337 12.11 -40.67 -41.70
N GLN A 338 11.51 -40.42 -40.52
CA GLN A 338 10.05 -40.34 -40.38
C GLN A 338 9.46 -39.02 -40.94
N ASP A 339 10.21 -37.95 -40.82
CA ASP A 339 9.80 -36.62 -41.31
C ASP A 339 9.82 -36.57 -42.88
N THR A 340 8.62 -36.46 -43.45
CA THR A 340 8.44 -36.49 -44.93
C THR A 340 9.13 -35.33 -45.62
N GLU A 341 9.13 -34.13 -45.03
CA GLU A 341 9.77 -32.96 -45.60
C GLU A 341 11.29 -33.11 -45.61
N LEU A 342 11.85 -33.52 -44.49
CA LEU A 342 13.28 -33.79 -44.31
C LEU A 342 13.73 -34.93 -45.25
N ARG A 343 12.90 -35.98 -45.38
CA ARG A 343 13.15 -37.07 -46.34
C ARG A 343 13.24 -36.56 -47.77
N ASN A 344 12.34 -35.70 -48.23
CA ASN A 344 12.39 -35.13 -49.56
C ASN A 344 13.63 -34.27 -49.79
N ILE A 345 14.02 -33.46 -48.78
CA ILE A 345 15.24 -32.65 -48.89
C ILE A 345 16.48 -33.55 -48.99
N ILE A 346 16.58 -34.56 -48.13
CA ILE A 346 17.70 -35.51 -48.20
C ILE A 346 17.74 -36.27 -49.49
N THR A 347 16.60 -36.68 -50.03
CA THR A 347 16.52 -37.34 -51.38
C THR A 347 17.05 -36.42 -52.45
N LEU A 348 16.68 -35.15 -52.42
CA LEU A 348 17.19 -34.17 -53.41
C LEU A 348 18.70 -33.97 -53.28
N GLU A 349 19.23 -33.78 -52.09
CA GLU A 349 20.64 -33.60 -51.82
C GLU A 349 21.49 -34.83 -52.23
N MET A 350 21.00 -36.04 -51.84
CA MET A 350 21.63 -37.28 -52.30
C MET A 350 21.67 -37.41 -53.83
N THR A 351 20.56 -37.00 -54.48
CA THR A 351 20.48 -37.00 -55.97
C THR A 351 21.45 -36.00 -56.57
N MET A 352 21.58 -34.81 -55.98
CA MET A 352 22.53 -33.81 -56.50
C MET A 352 23.97 -34.28 -56.37
N VAL A 353 24.36 -34.77 -55.20
CA VAL A 353 25.70 -35.31 -54.94
C VAL A 353 25.98 -36.49 -55.86
N SER A 354 25.07 -37.47 -55.95
CA SER A 354 25.27 -38.62 -56.81
C SER A 354 25.35 -38.28 -58.30
N ASN A 355 24.57 -37.31 -58.80
CA ASN A 355 24.63 -36.87 -60.20
C ASN A 355 25.99 -36.29 -60.55
N GLU A 356 26.63 -35.53 -59.69
CA GLU A 356 27.96 -35.00 -59.90
C GLU A 356 28.97 -36.15 -60.05
N TYR A 357 28.92 -37.15 -59.22
CA TYR A 357 29.81 -38.30 -59.27
C TYR A 357 29.48 -39.27 -60.42
N TRP A 358 28.20 -39.48 -60.75
CA TRP A 358 27.80 -40.25 -61.92
C TRP A 358 28.33 -39.61 -63.21
N SER A 359 28.35 -38.28 -63.36
CA SER A 359 28.96 -37.58 -64.44
C SER A 359 30.44 -37.94 -64.57
N ARG A 360 31.19 -37.95 -63.45
CA ARG A 360 32.60 -38.32 -63.40
C ARG A 360 32.84 -39.80 -63.79
N LEU A 361 31.98 -40.73 -63.25
CA LEU A 361 32.02 -42.14 -63.62
C LEU A 361 31.72 -42.36 -65.15
N ASN A 362 30.78 -41.62 -65.74
CA ASN A 362 30.43 -41.70 -67.15
C ASN A 362 31.54 -41.20 -68.07
N GLU A 363 32.41 -40.30 -67.64
CA GLU A 363 33.59 -39.89 -68.42
C GLU A 363 34.52 -41.07 -68.72
N TYR A 364 34.55 -42.03 -67.80
CA TYR A 364 35.28 -43.29 -68.08
C TYR A 364 34.65 -44.19 -69.17
N TRP A 365 33.37 -43.93 -69.57
CA TRP A 365 32.65 -44.67 -70.61
C TRP A 365 32.75 -44.01 -71.94
N SER A 366 32.91 -42.69 -71.98
CA SER A 366 32.93 -41.93 -73.26
C SER A 366 34.33 -41.93 -73.92
N GLY A 367 35.34 -42.47 -73.32
CA GLY A 367 36.72 -42.54 -73.80
C GLY A 367 37.03 -43.81 -74.61
N PHE A 368 36.01 -44.59 -74.88
CA PHE A 368 36.05 -45.80 -75.75
C PHE A 368 34.95 -45.73 -76.76
#